data_fcc0c79ea8400cbfd04391db6211b465
#
_entry.id   fcc0c79ea8400cbfd04391db6211b465
#
_cell.length_a   1.000
_cell.length_b   1.000
_cell.length_c   1.000
_cell.angle_alpha   90.00
_cell.angle_beta   90.00
_cell.angle_gamma   90.00
#
_symmetry.space_group_name_H-M   'P 1'
#
loop_
_entity.id
_entity.type
_entity.pdbx_description
1 polymer ?
#
loop_
_entity_poly.entity_id
_entity_poly.type
_entity_poly.pdbx_seq_one_letter_code
_entity_poly.pdbx_strand_id
1 'polypeptide(L)'
;MTDRSDEGDRTRAHVFVSGNVQGVYYRANTRDAARERGVDGWVRNLDDGRVEAVFEGPQDAVEEMVEWCHTGSPAADVDGVEVEYDDPEGEDGFRVRR
;
A
#
# COMPACT_ATOMS: atom_id res chain seq x y z
N MET A 1 -14.16 -16.09 -19.61
CA MET A 1 -13.52 -16.22 -19.51
C MET A 1 -12.94 -15.24 -18.98
N THR A 2 -12.80 -14.66 -18.87
CA THR A 2 -12.29 -13.69 -18.58
C THR A 2 -12.15 -13.36 -17.27
N ASP A 3 -12.89 -13.51 -16.64
CA ASP A 3 -12.85 -13.17 -15.44
C ASP A 3 -11.93 -13.84 -14.70
N ARG A 4 -11.47 -14.76 -15.08
CA ARG A 4 -10.57 -15.37 -14.47
C ARG A 4 -9.38 -14.66 -14.45
N SER A 5 -9.10 -13.77 -15.27
CA SER A 5 -7.88 -13.04 -15.25
C SER A 5 -7.77 -12.28 -13.96
N ASP A 6 -8.84 -11.79 -13.41
CA ASP A 6 -8.76 -11.10 -12.16
C ASP A 6 -8.19 -11.98 -11.07
N GLU A 7 -8.56 -13.23 -11.04
CA GLU A 7 -8.04 -14.09 -10.03
C GLU A 7 -6.60 -14.42 -10.27
N GLY A 8 -6.21 -14.58 -11.54
CA GLY A 8 -4.84 -14.89 -11.85
C GLY A 8 -3.92 -13.71 -11.73
N ASP A 9 -4.46 -12.50 -11.68
CA ASP A 9 -3.66 -11.30 -11.68
C ASP A 9 -3.50 -10.68 -10.31
N ARG A 10 -3.74 -11.42 -9.26
CA ARG A 10 -3.52 -10.88 -7.93
C ARG A 10 -2.02 -10.83 -7.66
N THR A 11 -1.59 -9.79 -6.97
CA THR A 11 -0.19 -9.58 -6.66
C THR A 11 -0.05 -9.01 -5.25
N ARG A 12 1.18 -8.96 -4.77
CA ARG A 12 1.54 -8.37 -3.49
C ARG A 12 2.66 -7.37 -3.74
N ALA A 13 2.48 -6.15 -3.26
CA ALA A 13 3.53 -5.13 -3.32
C ALA A 13 3.98 -4.84 -1.89
N HIS A 14 5.29 -4.92 -1.65
CA HIS A 14 5.87 -4.57 -0.37
C HIS A 14 6.58 -3.24 -0.57
N VAL A 15 6.18 -2.23 0.17
CA VAL A 15 6.53 -0.84 -0.14
C VAL A 15 7.18 -0.18 1.06
N PHE A 16 8.26 0.57 0.80
CA PHE A 16 8.88 1.40 1.82
C PHE A 16 8.87 2.85 1.32
N VAL A 17 8.36 3.75 2.14
CA VAL A 17 8.20 5.16 1.79
C VAL A 17 9.06 5.99 2.70
N SER A 18 9.88 6.88 2.13
CA SER A 18 10.75 7.77 2.90
C SER A 18 10.37 9.22 2.66
N GLY A 19 10.76 10.07 3.59
CA GLY A 19 10.45 11.49 3.56
C GLY A 19 9.73 11.90 4.83
N ASN A 20 8.99 13.01 4.78
CA ASN A 20 8.19 13.45 5.91
C ASN A 20 6.84 12.75 5.82
N VAL A 21 6.80 11.50 6.31
CA VAL A 21 5.65 10.63 6.14
C VAL A 21 5.09 10.12 7.48
N GLN A 22 5.74 10.42 8.60
CA GLN A 22 5.21 10.06 9.91
C GLN A 22 4.62 11.31 10.58
N GLY A 23 3.55 11.14 11.34
CA GLY A 23 2.92 12.25 12.05
C GLY A 23 2.11 13.16 11.15
N VAL A 24 1.78 12.70 9.92
CA VAL A 24 1.03 13.51 8.95
C VAL A 24 -0.19 12.73 8.44
N TYR A 25 -0.68 11.80 9.25
CA TYR A 25 -1.85 10.96 8.93
C TYR A 25 -1.63 10.07 7.70
N TYR A 26 -0.38 9.77 7.38
CA TYR A 26 -0.09 8.94 6.20
C TYR A 26 -0.73 7.57 6.34
N ARG A 27 -0.58 6.92 7.51
CA ARG A 27 -1.12 5.58 7.71
C ARG A 27 -2.63 5.53 7.60
N ALA A 28 -3.32 6.49 8.22
CA ALA A 28 -4.78 6.52 8.17
C ALA A 28 -5.28 6.74 6.75
N ASN A 29 -4.64 7.63 6.01
CA ASN A 29 -5.03 7.89 4.63
C ASN A 29 -4.69 6.72 3.72
N THR A 30 -3.59 6.00 3.98
CA THR A 30 -3.25 4.79 3.23
C THR A 30 -4.34 3.74 3.43
N ARG A 31 -4.76 3.54 4.68
CA ARG A 31 -5.82 2.59 4.98
C ARG A 31 -7.09 2.91 4.21
N ASP A 32 -7.49 4.18 4.24
CA ASP A 32 -8.72 4.59 3.59
C ASP A 32 -8.63 4.43 2.08
N ALA A 33 -7.50 4.80 1.48
CA ALA A 33 -7.29 4.66 0.05
C ALA A 33 -7.32 3.19 -0.38
N ALA A 34 -6.71 2.32 0.42
CA ALA A 34 -6.68 0.89 0.12
C ALA A 34 -8.08 0.29 0.22
N ARG A 35 -8.83 0.68 1.25
CA ARG A 35 -10.18 0.16 1.41
C ARG A 35 -11.10 0.60 0.30
N GLU A 36 -10.92 1.82 -0.20
CA GLU A 36 -11.73 2.30 -1.32
C GLU A 36 -11.48 1.48 -2.58
N ARG A 37 -10.28 0.92 -2.72
CA ARG A 37 -9.91 0.16 -3.90
C ARG A 37 -10.04 -1.35 -3.71
N GLY A 38 -10.50 -1.78 -2.54
CA GLY A 38 -10.63 -3.20 -2.25
C GLY A 38 -9.30 -3.90 -2.14
N VAL A 39 -8.25 -3.19 -1.69
CA VAL A 39 -6.91 -3.74 -1.55
C VAL A 39 -6.71 -4.17 -0.11
N ASP A 40 -6.15 -5.36 0.09
CA ASP A 40 -5.88 -5.92 1.40
C ASP A 40 -4.43 -5.64 1.80
N GLY A 41 -4.12 -5.75 3.07
CA GLY A 41 -2.76 -5.58 3.55
C GLY A 41 -2.68 -4.79 4.84
N TRP A 42 -1.58 -4.04 4.98
CA TRP A 42 -1.35 -3.29 6.21
C TRP A 42 -0.31 -2.18 5.96
N VAL A 43 -0.25 -1.25 6.92
CA VAL A 43 0.71 -0.14 6.86
C VAL A 43 1.18 0.14 8.28
N ARG A 44 2.47 0.45 8.45
CA ARG A 44 3.02 0.79 9.77
C ARG A 44 4.19 1.76 9.63
N ASN A 45 4.47 2.47 10.72
CA ASN A 45 5.67 3.30 10.81
C ASN A 45 6.85 2.42 11.19
N LEU A 46 8.01 2.75 10.66
CA LEU A 46 9.26 2.11 11.06
C LEU A 46 10.03 3.06 11.98
N ASP A 47 10.95 2.49 12.77
CA ASP A 47 11.72 3.27 13.73
C ASP A 47 12.64 4.27 13.05
N ASP A 48 13.03 4.03 11.81
CA ASP A 48 13.93 4.91 11.09
C ASP A 48 13.22 6.06 10.37
N GLY A 49 11.92 6.22 10.60
CA GLY A 49 11.16 7.33 10.04
C GLY A 49 10.42 7.00 8.77
N ARG A 50 10.66 5.82 8.19
CA ARG A 50 9.94 5.42 6.97
C ARG A 50 8.60 4.83 7.33
N VAL A 51 7.76 4.66 6.32
CA VAL A 51 6.51 3.93 6.42
C VAL A 51 6.64 2.66 5.59
N GLU A 52 6.20 1.55 6.13
CA GLU A 52 6.20 0.27 5.43
C GLU A 52 4.77 -0.14 5.18
N ALA A 53 4.47 -0.63 3.98
CA ALA A 53 3.13 -1.08 3.64
C ALA A 53 3.18 -2.34 2.79
N VAL A 54 2.12 -3.13 2.88
CA VAL A 54 1.92 -4.29 2.04
C VAL A 54 0.54 -4.15 1.42
N PHE A 55 0.46 -4.31 0.11
CA PHE A 55 -0.80 -4.23 -0.62
C PHE A 55 -0.99 -5.53 -1.40
N GLU A 56 -2.16 -6.18 -1.23
CA GLU A 56 -2.50 -7.39 -1.97
C GLU A 56 -3.84 -7.21 -2.64
N GLY A 57 -3.97 -7.67 -3.86
CA GLY A 57 -5.22 -7.60 -4.57
C GLY A 57 -5.01 -7.69 -6.07
N PRO A 58 -6.03 -7.30 -6.84
CA PRO A 58 -5.89 -7.26 -8.30
C PRO A 58 -4.73 -6.35 -8.67
N GLN A 59 -4.00 -6.74 -9.69
CA GLN A 59 -2.75 -6.06 -10.04
C GLN A 59 -2.96 -4.56 -10.28
N ASP A 60 -3.99 -4.18 -11.01
CA ASP A 60 -4.21 -2.76 -11.30
C ASP A 60 -4.54 -1.97 -10.05
N ALA A 61 -5.30 -2.55 -9.12
CA ALA A 61 -5.63 -1.86 -7.86
C ALA A 61 -4.38 -1.70 -6.99
N VAL A 62 -3.52 -2.72 -6.95
CA VAL A 62 -2.27 -2.64 -6.20
C VAL A 62 -1.36 -1.58 -6.81
N GLU A 63 -1.29 -1.51 -8.14
CA GLU A 63 -0.48 -0.50 -8.81
C GLU A 63 -1.00 0.91 -8.51
N GLU A 64 -2.31 1.08 -8.42
CA GLU A 64 -2.87 2.38 -8.03
C GLU A 64 -2.44 2.76 -6.63
N MET A 65 -2.38 1.78 -5.71
CA MET A 65 -1.93 2.08 -4.35
C MET A 65 -0.44 2.44 -4.32
N VAL A 66 0.38 1.79 -5.15
CA VAL A 66 1.79 2.15 -5.23
C VAL A 66 1.92 3.59 -5.75
N GLU A 67 1.14 3.96 -6.76
CA GLU A 67 1.15 5.32 -7.27
C GLU A 67 0.69 6.29 -6.18
N TRP A 68 -0.36 5.92 -5.44
CA TRP A 68 -0.87 6.77 -4.37
C TRP A 68 0.21 7.06 -3.32
N CYS A 69 1.09 6.09 -3.07
CA CYS A 69 2.14 6.26 -2.06
C CYS A 69 3.09 7.41 -2.39
N HIS A 70 3.25 7.74 -3.68
CA HIS A 70 4.10 8.85 -4.07
C HIS A 70 3.51 10.21 -3.66
N THR A 71 2.20 10.29 -3.51
CA THR A 71 1.54 11.51 -3.05
C THR A 71 1.28 11.45 -1.56
N GLY A 72 0.69 10.36 -1.10
CA GLY A 72 0.39 10.16 0.32
C GLY A 72 -0.70 11.08 0.82
N SER A 73 -0.65 11.35 2.11
CA SER A 73 -1.60 12.26 2.74
C SER A 73 -1.27 13.71 2.35
N PRO A 74 -2.23 14.64 2.46
CA PRO A 74 -2.00 16.02 2.02
C PRO A 74 -0.80 16.70 2.69
N ALA A 75 -0.51 16.33 3.94
CA ALA A 75 0.61 16.96 4.66
C ALA A 75 1.92 16.21 4.50
N ALA A 76 1.93 15.10 3.76
CA ALA A 76 3.14 14.31 3.59
C ALA A 76 4.03 14.91 2.52
N ASP A 77 5.33 14.65 2.66
CA ASP A 77 6.30 15.08 1.68
C ASP A 77 7.16 13.86 1.38
N VAL A 78 6.88 13.19 0.28
CA VAL A 78 7.48 11.89 -0.04
C VAL A 78 8.76 12.09 -0.82
N ASP A 79 9.88 11.57 -0.29
CA ASP A 79 11.17 11.64 -0.97
C ASP A 79 11.41 10.43 -1.85
N GLY A 80 10.91 9.26 -1.48
CA GLY A 80 11.14 8.06 -2.27
C GLY A 80 10.17 6.95 -1.91
N VAL A 81 9.95 6.07 -2.88
CA VAL A 81 9.10 4.89 -2.71
C VAL A 81 9.85 3.72 -3.31
N GLU A 82 10.09 2.69 -2.50
CA GLU A 82 10.70 1.45 -2.96
C GLU A 82 9.67 0.36 -2.95
N VAL A 83 9.59 -0.43 -4.00
CA VAL A 83 8.56 -1.43 -4.16
C VAL A 83 9.16 -2.76 -4.58
N GLU A 84 8.73 -3.84 -3.94
CA GLU A 84 9.03 -5.18 -4.38
C GLU A 84 7.73 -5.91 -4.59
N TYR A 85 7.58 -6.57 -5.73
CA TYR A 85 6.38 -7.35 -6.02
C TYR A 85 6.63 -8.81 -5.74
N ASP A 86 5.62 -9.51 -5.25
CA ASP A 86 5.73 -10.90 -4.87
C ASP A 86 4.38 -11.57 -4.99
N ASP A 87 4.32 -12.85 -4.70
CA ASP A 87 3.07 -13.58 -4.73
C ASP A 87 2.23 -13.23 -3.51
N PRO A 88 0.91 -13.20 -3.63
CA PRO A 88 0.05 -12.91 -2.48
C PRO A 88 0.21 -13.95 -1.38
N GLU A 89 0.07 -13.52 -0.14
CA GLU A 89 0.18 -14.39 1.02
C GLU A 89 -1.15 -14.58 1.73
N GLY A 90 -2.21 -13.94 1.26
CA GLY A 90 -3.54 -14.13 1.86
C GLY A 90 -3.94 -13.09 2.87
N GLU A 91 -3.46 -11.85 2.69
CA GLU A 91 -3.93 -10.77 3.56
C GLU A 91 -5.43 -10.60 3.41
N ASP A 92 -6.11 -10.22 4.47
CA ASP A 92 -7.54 -10.10 4.48
C ASP A 92 -7.92 -8.78 5.14
N GLY A 93 -8.45 -7.85 4.36
CA GLY A 93 -8.74 -6.51 4.83
C GLY A 93 -7.50 -5.65 4.90
N PHE A 94 -7.67 -4.36 5.16
CA PHE A 94 -6.53 -3.45 5.28
C PHE A 94 -6.55 -2.80 6.66
N ARG A 95 -5.40 -2.80 7.33
CA ARG A 95 -5.32 -2.28 8.68
C ARG A 95 -4.03 -1.52 8.94
N VAL A 96 -4.07 -0.64 9.91
CA VAL A 96 -2.89 0.06 10.41
C VAL A 96 -2.27 -0.80 11.50
N ARG A 97 -0.97 -1.04 11.41
CA ARG A 97 -0.23 -1.80 12.42
C ARG A 97 0.73 -0.88 13.16
N ARG A 98 1.22 -1.37 14.27
CA ARG A 98 2.18 -0.62 15.04
C ARG A 98 3.59 -1.05 14.82
#